data_2caf72d012f91a5b2274d248d3b91934
#
_entry.id   2caf72d012f91a5b2274d248d3b91934
#
_cell.length_a   1.000
_cell.length_b   1.000
_cell.length_c   1.000
_cell.angle_alpha   90.00
_cell.angle_beta   90.00
_cell.angle_gamma   90.00
#
_symmetry.space_group_name_H-M   'P 1'
#
loop_
_entity.id
_entity.type
_entity.pdbx_description
1 polymer ?
#
loop_
_entity_poly.entity_id
_entity_poly.type
_entity_poly.pdbx_seq_one_letter_code
_entity_poly.pdbx_strand_id
1 'polypeptide(L)'
;DSRLKEFVNVFPNNTGTFGYDAWGFNLKKIKNNIRFVKYLYESFFKVEAFGLENIPKEGKCLIIANHSGQLPIDGALIGYAMLSNPSGPRAPKAMIEKFFPTVPFVGNLLNSIGAVIGDPVNCERMLSNNEAVIVFPEGVRGSNKLYKHRYQLQRFGNGFMHLAMAYDTPIIPVAVIGMEESIRSYANIKPLAKLVGLPVAPLVIPYIFPSKAYIYFGKPMYFKNDTQNES
;
A
#
# COMPACT_ATOMS: atom_id res chain seq x y z
N ASP A 1 21.18 -1.21 15.55
CA ASP A 1 19.76 -0.93 15.75
C ASP A 1 18.99 -2.24 15.94
N SER A 2 18.67 -2.60 17.18
CA SER A 2 18.05 -3.89 17.56
C SER A 2 16.69 -4.10 16.84
N ARG A 3 15.89 -3.05 16.69
CA ARG A 3 14.59 -3.10 16.00
C ARG A 3 14.71 -3.45 14.51
N LEU A 4 15.77 -3.02 13.83
CA LEU A 4 15.99 -3.39 12.42
C LEU A 4 16.32 -4.90 12.27
N LYS A 5 16.91 -5.51 13.29
CA LYS A 5 17.16 -6.97 13.30
C LYS A 5 15.85 -7.75 13.52
N GLU A 6 14.95 -7.25 14.36
CA GLU A 6 13.62 -7.85 14.56
C GLU A 6 12.77 -7.79 13.28
N PHE A 7 12.78 -6.66 12.55
CA PHE A 7 12.08 -6.56 11.27
C PHE A 7 12.54 -7.58 10.23
N VAL A 8 13.81 -7.98 10.27
CA VAL A 8 14.35 -8.98 9.33
C VAL A 8 13.72 -10.35 9.53
N ASN A 9 13.36 -10.69 10.75
CA ASN A 9 12.77 -12.01 11.08
C ASN A 9 11.29 -12.13 10.64
N VAL A 10 10.65 -11.01 10.34
CA VAL A 10 9.24 -10.96 9.90
C VAL A 10 9.09 -11.25 8.39
N PHE A 11 10.18 -11.09 7.64
CA PHE A 11 10.14 -11.34 6.20
C PHE A 11 10.28 -12.84 5.89
N PRO A 12 9.52 -13.35 4.90
CA PRO A 12 9.59 -14.75 4.54
C PRO A 12 11.00 -15.14 4.11
N ASN A 13 11.50 -16.25 4.64
CA ASN A 13 12.81 -16.82 4.29
C ASN A 13 12.80 -17.55 2.94
N ASN A 14 11.65 -17.67 2.27
CA ASN A 14 11.50 -18.33 0.98
C ASN A 14 11.99 -17.45 -0.18
N THR A 15 13.27 -17.12 -0.17
CA THR A 15 13.92 -16.44 -1.29
C THR A 15 14.65 -17.46 -2.15
N GLY A 16 14.51 -17.33 -3.47
CA GLY A 16 15.27 -18.13 -4.42
C GLY A 16 16.79 -17.87 -4.35
N THR A 17 17.56 -18.54 -5.19
CA THR A 17 19.05 -18.51 -5.24
C THR A 17 19.65 -17.10 -5.27
N PHE A 18 18.92 -16.12 -5.84
CA PHE A 18 19.35 -14.72 -5.94
C PHE A 18 18.81 -13.82 -4.82
N GLY A 19 18.16 -14.38 -3.79
CA GLY A 19 17.60 -13.64 -2.66
C GLY A 19 16.31 -12.87 -2.97
N TYR A 20 15.58 -13.24 -4.03
CA TYR A 20 14.27 -12.71 -4.37
C TYR A 20 13.17 -13.72 -4.07
N ASP A 21 12.02 -13.25 -3.57
CA ASP A 21 10.81 -14.06 -3.51
C ASP A 21 10.12 -14.14 -4.88
N ALA A 22 8.99 -14.87 -4.93
CA ALA A 22 8.20 -15.04 -6.17
C ALA A 22 7.64 -13.71 -6.74
N TRP A 23 7.61 -12.65 -5.95
CA TRP A 23 7.10 -11.34 -6.32
C TRP A 23 8.20 -10.33 -6.64
N GLY A 24 9.47 -10.73 -6.56
CA GLY A 24 10.60 -9.84 -6.78
C GLY A 24 11.05 -9.06 -5.54
N PHE A 25 10.47 -9.35 -4.36
CA PHE A 25 10.91 -8.80 -3.10
C PHE A 25 12.33 -9.28 -2.76
N ASN A 26 13.17 -8.37 -2.25
CA ASN A 26 14.55 -8.68 -1.87
C ASN A 26 14.88 -8.11 -0.49
N LEU A 27 15.19 -9.00 0.44
CA LEU A 27 15.46 -8.64 1.84
C LEU A 27 16.65 -7.68 2.01
N LYS A 28 17.70 -7.81 1.18
CA LYS A 28 18.86 -6.91 1.23
C LYS A 28 18.47 -5.48 0.81
N LYS A 29 17.62 -5.36 -0.23
CA LYS A 29 17.16 -4.05 -0.71
C LYS A 29 16.24 -3.38 0.30
N ILE A 30 15.33 -4.12 0.95
CA ILE A 30 14.48 -3.52 1.96
C ILE A 30 15.27 -3.06 3.18
N LYS A 31 16.31 -3.81 3.61
CA LYS A 31 17.21 -3.38 4.70
C LYS A 31 17.86 -2.04 4.42
N ASN A 32 18.21 -1.77 3.17
CA ASN A 32 18.81 -0.49 2.78
C ASN A 32 17.77 0.64 2.76
N ASN A 33 16.56 0.36 2.31
CA ASN A 33 15.50 1.37 2.13
C ASN A 33 14.69 1.63 3.40
N ILE A 34 14.61 0.67 4.33
CA ILE A 34 13.77 0.79 5.53
C ILE A 34 14.19 1.95 6.43
N ARG A 35 15.48 2.31 6.45
CA ARG A 35 15.97 3.48 7.19
C ARG A 35 15.38 4.78 6.64
N PHE A 36 15.25 4.87 5.33
CA PHE A 36 14.63 6.03 4.68
C PHE A 36 13.13 6.09 4.98
N VAL A 37 12.43 4.94 4.88
CA VAL A 37 11.00 4.87 5.24
C VAL A 37 10.79 5.19 6.73
N LYS A 38 11.66 4.69 7.61
CA LYS A 38 11.67 5.06 9.04
C LYS A 38 11.79 6.58 9.24
N TYR A 39 12.74 7.22 8.55
CA TYR A 39 12.90 8.67 8.61
C TYR A 39 11.64 9.40 8.16
N LEU A 40 11.04 8.98 7.04
CA LEU A 40 9.77 9.54 6.57
C LEU A 40 8.67 9.37 7.61
N TYR A 41 8.56 8.19 8.21
CA TYR A 41 7.54 7.88 9.19
C TYR A 41 7.69 8.65 10.50
N GLU A 42 8.87 8.57 11.13
CA GLU A 42 9.09 9.09 12.48
C GLU A 42 9.41 10.59 12.51
N SER A 43 10.16 11.09 11.51
CA SER A 43 10.71 12.45 11.56
C SER A 43 10.03 13.40 10.58
N PHE A 44 9.83 12.98 9.34
CA PHE A 44 9.34 13.88 8.30
C PHE A 44 7.82 14.07 8.37
N PHE A 45 7.05 12.98 8.37
CA PHE A 45 5.59 13.01 8.47
C PHE A 45 5.07 12.85 9.90
N LYS A 46 5.95 12.49 10.86
CA LYS A 46 5.60 12.28 12.27
C LYS A 46 4.31 11.47 12.40
N VAL A 47 4.29 10.30 11.79
CA VAL A 47 3.10 9.46 11.66
C VAL A 47 2.66 8.95 13.02
N GLU A 48 1.37 9.11 13.31
CA GLU A 48 0.69 8.45 14.43
C GLU A 48 -0.22 7.35 13.89
N ALA A 49 0.00 6.11 14.33
CA ALA A 49 -0.80 4.96 13.92
C ALA A 49 -1.65 4.46 15.11
N PHE A 50 -2.91 4.17 14.83
CA PHE A 50 -3.92 3.72 15.80
C PHE A 50 -4.57 2.43 15.31
N GLY A 51 -4.98 1.57 16.26
CA GLY A 51 -5.69 0.33 15.94
C GLY A 51 -4.78 -0.75 15.35
N LEU A 52 -3.47 -0.69 15.58
CA LEU A 52 -2.51 -1.68 15.11
C LEU A 52 -2.81 -3.09 15.64
N GLU A 53 -3.45 -3.19 16.80
CA GLU A 53 -3.93 -4.44 17.40
C GLU A 53 -5.02 -5.14 16.58
N ASN A 54 -5.70 -4.41 15.69
CA ASN A 54 -6.72 -4.95 14.78
C ASN A 54 -6.12 -5.73 13.60
N ILE A 55 -4.81 -5.63 13.38
CA ILE A 55 -4.13 -6.35 12.30
C ILE A 55 -3.93 -7.80 12.73
N PRO A 56 -4.46 -8.81 11.99
CA PRO A 56 -4.20 -10.20 12.29
C PRO A 56 -2.70 -10.50 12.30
N LYS A 57 -2.20 -11.17 13.34
CA LYS A 57 -0.77 -11.51 13.46
C LYS A 57 -0.31 -12.46 12.36
N GLU A 58 -1.19 -13.33 11.92
CA GLU A 58 -0.94 -14.39 10.93
C GLU A 58 -2.13 -14.52 9.97
N GLY A 59 -1.94 -15.30 8.93
CA GLY A 59 -2.98 -15.58 7.94
C GLY A 59 -3.20 -14.42 6.95
N LYS A 60 -4.09 -14.62 6.03
CA LYS A 60 -4.43 -13.65 4.99
C LYS A 60 -5.24 -12.49 5.55
N CYS A 61 -5.03 -11.28 5.04
CA CYS A 61 -5.89 -10.14 5.27
C CYS A 61 -5.75 -9.10 4.16
N LEU A 62 -6.82 -8.36 3.91
CA LEU A 62 -6.85 -7.22 3.00
C LEU A 62 -6.84 -5.92 3.80
N ILE A 63 -5.82 -5.13 3.61
CA ILE A 63 -5.69 -3.77 4.18
C ILE A 63 -6.24 -2.81 3.14
N ILE A 64 -7.44 -2.30 3.36
CA ILE A 64 -8.16 -1.45 2.39
C ILE A 64 -8.06 -0.01 2.82
N ALA A 65 -7.28 0.79 2.08
CA ALA A 65 -6.97 2.16 2.43
C ALA A 65 -7.45 3.16 1.37
N ASN A 66 -7.77 4.39 1.78
CA ASN A 66 -7.87 5.52 0.87
C ASN A 66 -6.48 5.86 0.33
N HIS A 67 -6.41 6.35 -0.92
CA HIS A 67 -5.16 6.73 -1.56
C HIS A 67 -4.97 8.24 -1.51
N SER A 68 -3.83 8.67 -1.01
CA SER A 68 -3.53 10.09 -0.82
C SER A 68 -2.14 10.45 -1.32
N GLY A 69 -2.09 11.47 -2.17
CA GLY A 69 -0.84 11.93 -2.78
C GLY A 69 -0.49 11.24 -4.10
N GLN A 70 0.42 11.86 -4.83
CA GLN A 70 0.81 11.46 -6.20
C GLN A 70 1.82 10.31 -6.22
N LEU A 71 2.47 10.04 -5.10
CA LEU A 71 3.48 8.98 -4.92
C LEU A 71 2.94 7.93 -3.95
N PRO A 72 3.38 6.66 -4.06
CA PRO A 72 2.92 5.57 -3.19
C PRO A 72 3.57 5.61 -1.80
N ILE A 73 3.75 6.81 -1.24
CA ILE A 73 4.35 7.02 0.09
C ILE A 73 3.43 6.49 1.18
N ASP A 74 2.13 6.70 1.04
CA ASP A 74 1.10 6.18 1.96
C ASP A 74 1.19 4.65 2.12
N GLY A 75 1.38 3.92 1.02
CA GLY A 75 1.61 2.47 1.08
C GLY A 75 2.88 2.09 1.84
N ALA A 76 3.96 2.87 1.68
CA ALA A 76 5.20 2.65 2.43
C ALA A 76 5.02 2.96 3.93
N LEU A 77 4.27 4.01 4.28
CA LEU A 77 3.99 4.36 5.69
C LEU A 77 3.07 3.32 6.36
N ILE A 78 2.03 2.82 5.67
CA ILE A 78 1.20 1.71 6.15
C ILE A 78 2.07 0.47 6.36
N GLY A 79 2.91 0.13 5.38
CA GLY A 79 3.82 -1.01 5.46
C GLY A 79 4.77 -0.91 6.64
N TYR A 80 5.33 0.27 6.90
CA TYR A 80 6.19 0.50 8.05
C TYR A 80 5.43 0.42 9.38
N ALA A 81 4.20 0.96 9.46
CA ALA A 81 3.35 0.83 10.64
C ALA A 81 3.07 -0.64 10.98
N MET A 82 2.78 -1.47 9.96
CA MET A 82 2.57 -2.91 10.12
C MET A 82 3.83 -3.64 10.55
N LEU A 83 4.99 -3.30 9.98
CA LEU A 83 6.29 -3.88 10.35
C LEU A 83 6.72 -3.51 11.78
N SER A 84 6.37 -2.29 12.22
CA SER A 84 6.70 -1.79 13.57
C SER A 84 5.63 -2.07 14.62
N ASN A 85 4.58 -2.82 14.27
CA ASN A 85 3.46 -3.14 15.17
C ASN A 85 3.93 -3.94 16.39
N PRO A 86 3.85 -3.39 17.60
CA PRO A 86 4.31 -4.09 18.81
C PRO A 86 3.46 -5.30 19.17
N SER A 87 2.21 -5.37 18.67
CA SER A 87 1.29 -6.49 18.94
C SER A 87 1.53 -7.71 18.05
N GLY A 88 2.27 -7.54 16.94
CA GLY A 88 2.60 -8.59 15.99
C GLY A 88 3.07 -7.98 14.68
N PRO A 89 4.39 -7.82 14.48
CA PRO A 89 4.93 -7.23 13.26
C PRO A 89 4.63 -8.09 12.03
N ARG A 90 4.25 -7.46 10.92
CA ARG A 90 3.95 -8.13 9.64
C ARG A 90 4.52 -7.35 8.47
N ALA A 91 5.04 -8.08 7.49
CA ALA A 91 5.47 -7.55 6.20
C ALA A 91 4.31 -7.66 5.20
N PRO A 92 3.62 -6.57 4.82
CA PRO A 92 2.59 -6.65 3.80
C PRO A 92 3.17 -6.60 2.39
N LYS A 93 2.39 -7.07 1.41
CA LYS A 93 2.55 -6.75 -0.01
C LYS A 93 1.63 -5.60 -0.37
N ALA A 94 2.08 -4.65 -1.17
CA ALA A 94 1.25 -3.52 -1.61
C ALA A 94 0.93 -3.64 -3.09
N MET A 95 -0.35 -3.56 -3.46
CA MET A 95 -0.76 -3.54 -4.86
C MET A 95 -0.53 -2.14 -5.44
N ILE A 96 0.16 -2.09 -6.60
CA ILE A 96 0.49 -0.86 -7.32
C ILE A 96 -0.13 -0.84 -8.72
N GLU A 97 -0.33 0.35 -9.26
CA GLU A 97 -0.85 0.55 -10.60
C GLU A 97 0.08 -0.03 -11.69
N LYS A 98 -0.54 -0.56 -12.75
CA LYS A 98 0.14 -1.26 -13.85
C LYS A 98 1.16 -0.39 -14.60
N PHE A 99 1.10 0.93 -14.50
CA PHE A 99 2.05 1.82 -15.18
C PHE A 99 3.39 1.95 -14.44
N PHE A 100 3.45 1.73 -13.13
CA PHE A 100 4.70 1.90 -12.36
C PHE A 100 5.86 1.04 -12.86
N PRO A 101 5.68 -0.23 -13.27
CA PRO A 101 6.74 -1.02 -13.87
C PRO A 101 7.30 -0.47 -15.17
N THR A 102 6.55 0.38 -15.90
CA THR A 102 7.00 1.00 -17.15
C THR A 102 7.92 2.21 -16.92
N VAL A 103 7.95 2.73 -15.68
CA VAL A 103 8.82 3.85 -15.32
C VAL A 103 10.22 3.33 -15.01
N PRO A 104 11.27 3.76 -15.74
CA PRO A 104 12.63 3.29 -15.52
C PRO A 104 13.05 3.39 -14.05
N PHE A 105 13.71 2.36 -13.54
CA PHE A 105 14.21 2.22 -12.16
C PHE A 105 13.13 2.13 -11.06
N VAL A 106 11.95 2.75 -11.25
CA VAL A 106 10.89 2.80 -10.23
C VAL A 106 10.26 1.42 -10.02
N GLY A 107 9.90 0.72 -11.10
CA GLY A 107 9.29 -0.61 -11.01
C GLY A 107 10.15 -1.60 -10.23
N ASN A 108 11.43 -1.69 -10.58
CA ASN A 108 12.38 -2.58 -9.90
C ASN A 108 12.56 -2.24 -8.42
N LEU A 109 12.58 -0.94 -8.08
CA LEU A 109 12.66 -0.50 -6.70
C LEU A 109 11.40 -0.91 -5.94
N LEU A 110 10.23 -0.58 -6.45
CA LEU A 110 8.95 -0.89 -5.82
C LEU A 110 8.77 -2.41 -5.60
N ASN A 111 9.01 -3.24 -6.64
CA ASN A 111 8.93 -4.69 -6.50
C ASN A 111 9.89 -5.22 -5.42
N SER A 112 11.10 -4.66 -5.33
CA SER A 112 12.10 -5.10 -4.37
C SER A 112 11.74 -4.80 -2.91
N ILE A 113 10.79 -3.91 -2.68
CA ILE A 113 10.30 -3.55 -1.33
C ILE A 113 8.89 -4.10 -1.03
N GLY A 114 8.35 -4.98 -1.88
CA GLY A 114 7.09 -5.67 -1.66
C GLY A 114 5.88 -5.11 -2.42
N ALA A 115 6.11 -4.22 -3.40
CA ALA A 115 5.04 -3.80 -4.29
C ALA A 115 4.80 -4.85 -5.39
N VAL A 116 3.54 -5.15 -5.66
CA VAL A 116 3.09 -6.13 -6.67
C VAL A 116 2.08 -5.46 -7.59
N ILE A 117 2.12 -5.79 -8.87
CA ILE A 117 1.16 -5.24 -9.85
C ILE A 117 -0.27 -5.55 -9.40
N GLY A 118 -1.11 -4.51 -9.41
CA GLY A 118 -2.54 -4.56 -9.08
C GLY A 118 -3.34 -5.33 -10.13
N ASP A 119 -3.33 -6.65 -9.97
CA ASP A 119 -4.08 -7.59 -10.79
C ASP A 119 -4.82 -8.57 -9.88
N PRO A 120 -6.11 -8.92 -10.16
CA PRO A 120 -6.86 -9.87 -9.35
C PRO A 120 -6.13 -11.20 -9.14
N VAL A 121 -5.51 -11.76 -10.18
CA VAL A 121 -4.77 -13.04 -10.10
C VAL A 121 -3.59 -12.95 -9.14
N ASN A 122 -2.87 -11.82 -9.13
CA ASN A 122 -1.79 -11.61 -8.18
C ASN A 122 -2.32 -11.53 -6.74
N CYS A 123 -3.45 -10.83 -6.54
CA CYS A 123 -4.08 -10.74 -5.22
C CYS A 123 -4.54 -12.12 -4.72
N GLU A 124 -5.20 -12.91 -5.57
CA GLU A 124 -5.60 -14.29 -5.29
C GLU A 124 -4.42 -15.15 -4.82
N ARG A 125 -3.31 -15.11 -5.55
CA ARG A 125 -2.09 -15.85 -5.20
C ARG A 125 -1.52 -15.42 -3.85
N MET A 126 -1.50 -14.11 -3.58
CA MET A 126 -1.03 -13.60 -2.29
C MET A 126 -1.94 -14.06 -1.14
N LEU A 127 -3.26 -13.98 -1.31
CA LEU A 127 -4.23 -14.43 -0.31
C LEU A 127 -4.14 -15.95 -0.08
N SER A 128 -3.96 -16.74 -1.15
CA SER A 128 -3.75 -18.20 -1.06
C SER A 128 -2.46 -18.56 -0.30
N ASN A 129 -1.46 -17.68 -0.32
CA ASN A 129 -0.22 -17.82 0.43
C ASN A 129 -0.27 -17.20 1.85
N ASN A 130 -1.47 -16.87 2.35
CA ASN A 130 -1.67 -16.26 3.66
C ASN A 130 -0.94 -14.91 3.86
N GLU A 131 -0.78 -14.12 2.79
CA GLU A 131 -0.14 -12.82 2.86
C GLU A 131 -1.12 -11.71 3.28
N ALA A 132 -0.58 -10.65 3.90
CA ALA A 132 -1.29 -9.40 4.13
C ALA A 132 -1.12 -8.51 2.90
N VAL A 133 -2.22 -8.05 2.31
CA VAL A 133 -2.20 -7.29 1.05
C VAL A 133 -2.81 -5.92 1.24
N ILE A 134 -2.03 -4.87 0.94
CA ILE A 134 -2.51 -3.48 0.93
C ILE A 134 -3.11 -3.18 -0.45
N VAL A 135 -4.34 -2.68 -0.45
CA VAL A 135 -5.08 -2.30 -1.65
C VAL A 135 -5.64 -0.90 -1.49
N PHE A 136 -5.48 -0.08 -2.52
CA PHE A 136 -6.06 1.25 -2.62
C PHE A 136 -7.19 1.21 -3.68
N PRO A 137 -8.45 0.97 -3.28
CA PRO A 137 -9.53 0.74 -4.26
C PRO A 137 -9.96 1.98 -5.03
N GLU A 138 -9.52 3.17 -4.62
CA GLU A 138 -9.65 4.40 -5.41
C GLU A 138 -8.80 4.35 -6.70
N GLY A 139 -7.67 3.62 -6.67
CA GLY A 139 -6.70 3.54 -7.75
C GLY A 139 -6.19 4.92 -8.18
N VAL A 140 -5.88 5.06 -9.46
CA VAL A 140 -5.40 6.33 -10.08
C VAL A 140 -6.28 7.55 -9.72
N ARG A 141 -7.57 7.35 -9.48
CA ARG A 141 -8.47 8.46 -9.11
C ARG A 141 -8.13 9.04 -7.74
N GLY A 142 -7.76 8.17 -6.78
CA GLY A 142 -7.36 8.58 -5.44
C GLY A 142 -6.03 9.31 -5.45
N SER A 143 -4.99 8.72 -6.07
CA SER A 143 -3.66 9.30 -6.14
C SER A 143 -3.59 10.61 -6.92
N ASN A 144 -4.47 10.82 -7.92
CA ASN A 144 -4.44 12.00 -8.79
C ASN A 144 -5.46 13.09 -8.43
N LYS A 145 -5.96 13.08 -7.20
CA LYS A 145 -6.82 14.16 -6.70
C LYS A 145 -6.10 15.50 -6.78
N LEU A 146 -6.82 16.53 -7.26
CA LEU A 146 -6.33 17.90 -7.16
C LEU A 146 -6.37 18.36 -5.70
N TYR A 147 -5.46 19.23 -5.30
CA TYR A 147 -5.36 19.74 -3.94
C TYR A 147 -6.67 20.37 -3.41
N LYS A 148 -7.48 20.98 -4.27
CA LYS A 148 -8.80 21.50 -3.92
C LYS A 148 -9.82 20.42 -3.54
N HIS A 149 -9.59 19.15 -3.93
CA HIS A 149 -10.43 17.99 -3.62
C HIS A 149 -9.80 17.08 -2.57
N ARG A 150 -8.79 17.55 -1.86
CA ARG A 150 -8.22 16.82 -0.72
C ARG A 150 -9.30 16.44 0.28
N TYR A 151 -9.09 15.32 0.98
CA TYR A 151 -10.05 14.75 1.95
C TYR A 151 -11.39 14.28 1.36
N GLN A 152 -11.55 14.28 0.03
CA GLN A 152 -12.71 13.71 -0.62
C GLN A 152 -12.36 12.31 -1.13
N LEU A 153 -13.05 11.29 -0.61
CA LEU A 153 -12.90 9.94 -1.12
C LEU A 153 -13.40 9.85 -2.55
N GLN A 154 -12.66 9.12 -3.38
CA GLN A 154 -13.09 8.79 -4.73
C GLN A 154 -13.83 7.44 -4.71
N ARG A 155 -14.55 7.15 -5.79
CA ARG A 155 -15.28 5.89 -5.92
C ARG A 155 -14.31 4.70 -5.78
N PHE A 156 -14.63 3.80 -4.86
CA PHE A 156 -13.92 2.52 -4.69
C PHE A 156 -14.32 1.53 -5.79
N GLY A 157 -13.35 0.83 -6.33
CA GLY A 157 -13.60 -0.35 -7.15
C GLY A 157 -14.01 -1.53 -6.26
N ASN A 158 -14.88 -2.42 -6.75
CA ASN A 158 -15.45 -3.51 -5.95
C ASN A 158 -14.59 -4.80 -5.94
N GLY A 159 -13.50 -4.85 -6.73
CA GLY A 159 -12.70 -6.06 -6.89
C GLY A 159 -12.20 -6.66 -5.58
N PHE A 160 -11.82 -5.83 -4.61
CA PHE A 160 -11.36 -6.30 -3.30
C PHE A 160 -12.47 -7.02 -2.50
N MET A 161 -13.74 -6.60 -2.65
CA MET A 161 -14.87 -7.26 -1.98
C MET A 161 -15.09 -8.66 -2.52
N HIS A 162 -15.07 -8.81 -3.86
CA HIS A 162 -15.19 -10.14 -4.48
C HIS A 162 -14.07 -11.08 -4.04
N LEU A 163 -12.83 -10.58 -3.94
CA LEU A 163 -11.70 -11.37 -3.46
C LEU A 163 -11.85 -11.71 -1.96
N ALA A 164 -12.28 -10.75 -1.13
CA ALA A 164 -12.53 -11.00 0.28
C ALA A 164 -13.53 -12.13 0.51
N MET A 165 -14.65 -12.10 -0.22
CA MET A 165 -15.69 -13.14 -0.14
C MET A 165 -15.23 -14.48 -0.71
N ALA A 166 -14.58 -14.48 -1.89
CA ALA A 166 -14.15 -15.71 -2.56
C ALA A 166 -13.08 -16.47 -1.76
N TYR A 167 -12.23 -15.74 -1.03
CA TYR A 167 -11.12 -16.32 -0.26
C TYR A 167 -11.36 -16.30 1.25
N ASP A 168 -12.54 -15.99 1.73
CA ASP A 168 -12.87 -15.85 3.17
C ASP A 168 -11.79 -15.05 3.91
N THR A 169 -11.57 -13.82 3.46
CA THR A 169 -10.45 -12.99 3.89
C THR A 169 -10.96 -11.77 4.65
N PRO A 170 -10.50 -11.52 5.89
CA PRO A 170 -10.88 -10.34 6.63
C PRO A 170 -10.39 -9.07 5.94
N ILE A 171 -11.24 -8.04 5.92
CA ILE A 171 -10.92 -6.69 5.49
C ILE A 171 -10.61 -5.85 6.71
N ILE A 172 -9.44 -5.23 6.71
CA ILE A 172 -9.05 -4.22 7.69
C ILE A 172 -9.18 -2.85 7.00
N PRO A 173 -10.21 -2.07 7.31
CA PRO A 173 -10.34 -0.74 6.74
C PRO A 173 -9.28 0.20 7.34
N VAL A 174 -8.62 0.98 6.49
CA VAL A 174 -7.57 1.90 6.92
C VAL A 174 -7.87 3.30 6.41
N ALA A 175 -7.78 4.29 7.28
CA ALA A 175 -7.84 5.69 6.91
C ALA A 175 -6.45 6.32 7.04
N VAL A 176 -5.96 6.91 5.94
CA VAL A 176 -4.73 7.70 5.90
C VAL A 176 -5.11 9.17 5.74
N ILE A 177 -4.67 10.00 6.69
CA ILE A 177 -5.03 11.42 6.76
C ILE A 177 -3.74 12.25 6.83
N GLY A 178 -3.73 13.42 6.18
CA GLY A 178 -2.61 14.36 6.17
C GLY A 178 -1.65 14.21 4.98
N MET A 179 -1.61 13.06 4.32
CA MET A 179 -0.71 12.83 3.19
C MET A 179 -1.09 13.64 1.94
N GLU A 180 -2.36 14.01 1.77
CA GLU A 180 -2.83 14.83 0.66
C GLU A 180 -2.29 16.27 0.69
N GLU A 181 -1.74 16.70 1.82
CA GLU A 181 -1.08 17.99 1.98
C GLU A 181 0.39 17.97 1.57
N SER A 182 0.99 16.78 1.48
CA SER A 182 2.41 16.62 1.23
C SER A 182 2.81 16.89 -0.21
N ILE A 183 1.98 16.48 -1.17
CA ILE A 183 2.21 16.72 -2.61
C ILE A 183 0.99 17.40 -3.19
N ARG A 184 1.11 18.66 -3.54
CA ARG A 184 0.01 19.49 -3.98
C ARG A 184 -0.10 19.50 -5.49
N SER A 185 -1.15 18.87 -6.03
CA SER A 185 -1.49 18.88 -7.45
C SER A 185 -2.57 19.94 -7.72
N TYR A 186 -2.32 20.82 -8.67
CA TYR A 186 -3.23 21.93 -9.00
C TYR A 186 -4.00 21.70 -10.30
N ALA A 187 -3.44 20.93 -11.22
CA ALA A 187 -4.08 20.59 -12.49
C ALA A 187 -3.57 19.25 -13.02
N ASN A 188 -4.31 18.67 -13.96
CA ASN A 188 -3.87 17.53 -14.77
C ASN A 188 -3.76 17.95 -16.22
N ILE A 189 -2.58 17.85 -16.82
CA ILE A 189 -2.28 18.27 -18.19
C ILE A 189 -2.55 17.10 -19.13
N LYS A 190 -3.79 16.95 -19.58
CA LYS A 190 -4.21 15.83 -20.45
C LYS A 190 -3.38 15.65 -21.73
N PRO A 191 -3.01 16.70 -22.48
CA PRO A 191 -2.16 16.54 -23.66
C PRO A 191 -0.78 15.95 -23.32
N LEU A 192 -0.17 16.38 -22.24
CA LEU A 192 1.13 15.89 -21.78
C LEU A 192 1.03 14.41 -21.32
N ALA A 193 -0.01 14.04 -20.60
CA ALA A 193 -0.27 12.67 -20.20
C ALA A 193 -0.32 11.73 -21.42
N LYS A 194 -1.03 12.15 -22.46
CA LYS A 194 -1.16 11.40 -23.73
C LYS A 194 0.17 11.26 -24.46
N LEU A 195 0.98 12.32 -24.48
CA LEU A 195 2.29 12.35 -25.12
C LEU A 195 3.29 11.38 -24.46
N VAL A 196 3.28 11.30 -23.13
CA VAL A 196 4.22 10.46 -22.36
C VAL A 196 3.65 9.07 -22.04
N GLY A 197 2.45 8.73 -22.53
CA GLY A 197 1.82 7.42 -22.33
C GLY A 197 1.42 7.15 -20.86
N LEU A 198 1.24 8.19 -20.04
CA LEU A 198 0.83 8.06 -18.64
C LEU A 198 -0.68 8.29 -18.50
N PRO A 199 -1.33 7.68 -17.50
CA PRO A 199 -2.76 7.89 -17.25
C PRO A 199 -3.08 9.34 -16.88
N VAL A 200 -2.11 10.05 -16.29
CA VAL A 200 -2.20 11.46 -15.89
C VAL A 200 -0.84 12.13 -15.94
N ALA A 201 -0.81 13.43 -16.16
CA ALA A 201 0.37 14.29 -15.99
C ALA A 201 0.01 15.42 -15.03
N PRO A 202 0.19 15.22 -13.72
CA PRO A 202 -0.20 16.20 -12.73
C PRO A 202 0.76 17.40 -12.75
N LEU A 203 0.19 18.62 -12.71
CA LEU A 203 0.94 19.82 -12.42
C LEU A 203 1.11 19.94 -10.91
N VAL A 204 2.25 19.48 -10.42
CA VAL A 204 2.59 19.47 -8.99
C VAL A 204 3.65 20.51 -8.68
N ILE A 205 3.66 21.01 -7.45
CA ILE A 205 4.85 21.66 -6.91
C ILE A 205 5.89 20.56 -6.70
N PRO A 206 7.12 20.64 -7.28
CA PRO A 206 8.14 19.61 -7.16
C PRO A 206 8.81 19.65 -5.77
N TYR A 207 7.99 19.64 -4.73
CA TYR A 207 8.41 19.65 -3.34
C TYR A 207 7.44 18.82 -2.50
N ILE A 208 7.98 17.98 -1.63
CA ILE A 208 7.22 17.22 -0.66
C ILE A 208 7.17 18.01 0.63
N PHE A 209 6.01 18.54 0.98
CA PHE A 209 5.81 19.29 2.20
C PHE A 209 5.76 18.35 3.41
N PRO A 210 6.44 18.68 4.51
CA PRO A 210 6.24 17.96 5.76
C PRO A 210 4.81 18.23 6.25
N SER A 211 4.05 17.17 6.38
CA SER A 211 2.68 17.20 6.93
C SER A 211 2.56 16.11 7.98
N LYS A 212 1.90 16.38 9.08
CA LYS A 212 1.63 15.34 10.05
C LYS A 212 0.63 14.34 9.47
N ALA A 213 0.97 13.05 9.51
CA ALA A 213 0.11 12.01 8.98
C ALA A 213 -0.48 11.13 10.09
N TYR A 214 -1.69 10.66 9.88
CA TYR A 214 -2.39 9.75 10.78
C TYR A 214 -2.84 8.52 10.01
N ILE A 215 -2.68 7.34 10.63
CA ILE A 215 -3.11 6.06 10.06
C ILE A 215 -4.00 5.37 11.10
N TYR A 216 -5.26 5.11 10.73
CA TYR A 216 -6.21 4.42 11.59
C TYR A 216 -6.56 3.05 10.99
N PHE A 217 -6.24 1.98 11.71
CA PHE A 217 -6.63 0.61 11.36
C PHE A 217 -7.94 0.27 12.07
N GLY A 218 -9.01 0.09 11.31
CA GLY A 218 -10.32 -0.30 11.82
C GLY A 218 -10.36 -1.78 12.23
N LYS A 219 -11.46 -2.18 12.85
CA LYS A 219 -11.70 -3.58 13.23
C LYS A 219 -11.84 -4.47 12.00
N PRO A 220 -11.39 -5.73 12.06
CA PRO A 220 -11.57 -6.69 10.98
C PRO A 220 -13.06 -6.87 10.63
N MET A 221 -13.38 -6.80 9.35
CA MET A 221 -14.70 -7.06 8.81
C MET A 221 -14.67 -8.36 8.02
N TYR A 222 -15.65 -9.23 8.24
CA TYR A 222 -15.82 -10.52 7.57
C TYR A 222 -17.09 -10.48 6.72
N PHE A 223 -16.96 -10.87 5.46
CA PHE A 223 -18.09 -10.94 4.53
C PHE A 223 -18.24 -12.38 4.05
N LYS A 224 -19.43 -12.97 4.23
CA LYS A 224 -19.73 -14.29 3.72
C LYS A 224 -20.45 -14.18 2.39
N ASN A 225 -20.19 -15.12 1.48
CA ASN A 225 -21.04 -15.33 0.32
C ASN A 225 -22.34 -15.97 0.83
N ASP A 226 -23.43 -15.23 0.88
CA ASP A 226 -24.79 -15.76 1.09
C ASP A 226 -25.31 -16.44 -0.20
N THR A 227 -24.60 -17.43 -0.71
CA THR A 227 -25.04 -18.25 -1.84
C THR A 227 -25.99 -19.37 -1.42
N GLN A 228 -26.62 -19.29 -0.24
CA GLN A 228 -27.54 -20.33 0.27
C GLN A 228 -29.03 -19.95 0.27
N ASN A 229 -29.46 -18.92 -0.45
CA ASN A 229 -30.88 -18.59 -0.57
C ASN A 229 -31.34 -18.38 -2.03
N GLU A 230 -30.99 -19.31 -2.93
CA GLU A 230 -31.73 -19.54 -4.18
C GLU A 230 -31.92 -21.05 -4.38
N SER A 231 -32.91 -21.58 -3.69
CA SER A 231 -33.51 -22.88 -4.00
C SER A 231 -35.05 -22.76 -3.93
#